data_df0c87169b4f86b84b641fbe9db77409
#
_entry.id   df0c87169b4f86b84b641fbe9db77409
#
_cell.length_a   1.000
_cell.length_b   1.000
_cell.length_c   1.000
_cell.angle_alpha   90.00
_cell.angle_beta   90.00
_cell.angle_gamma   90.00
#
_symmetry.space_group_name_H-M   'P 1'
#
loop_
_entity.id
_entity.type
_entity.pdbx_description
1 polymer ?
#
loop_
_entity_poly.entity_id
_entity_poly.type
_entity_poly.pdbx_seq_one_letter_code
_entity_poly.pdbx_strand_id
1 'polypeptide(L)'
;MTPGETLATEKRCVGELDARADALRALSASGIPFVVAGAYAYFEYTGIFRDTKDLDVFLRRKDVDAAFEVLGSAGFRCEMEDEVWIGKAFRGEWFVDLIFSSGNGIAVVDDAWFHHAREAEVMGVPVLVAPPEEIIWSKGFVCERERYDGHDVSNLIRAVGHQMSWERLLDRYGEHWEVLLSHLVMYRFAFPGERSQVPRWVMEELLRRGAETVAEGDWERRVCRGRLVSRTQYEHAVYELGYDDARAEVTNPAREVLENVAKLPAGGER
;
A
#
# COMPACT_ATOMS: atom_id res chain seq x y z
N MET A 1 -18.68 26.57 5.58
CA MET A 1 -18.50 26.02 6.94
C MET A 1 -18.93 27.05 7.96
N THR A 2 -19.88 26.73 8.79
CA THR A 2 -20.34 27.62 9.88
C THR A 2 -19.39 27.51 11.07
N PRO A 3 -19.27 28.55 11.94
CA PRO A 3 -18.41 28.50 13.13
C PRO A 3 -18.72 27.32 14.09
N GLY A 4 -19.92 26.76 14.05
CA GLY A 4 -20.31 25.59 14.84
C GLY A 4 -19.77 24.26 14.30
N GLU A 5 -19.59 24.13 12.98
CA GLU A 5 -18.99 22.95 12.36
C GLU A 5 -17.48 22.87 12.61
N THR A 6 -16.80 24.03 12.65
CA THR A 6 -15.37 24.12 12.99
C THR A 6 -15.10 23.68 14.45
N LEU A 7 -15.93 24.09 15.41
CA LEU A 7 -15.79 23.72 16.81
C LEU A 7 -16.11 22.24 17.10
N ALA A 8 -17.04 21.64 16.37
CA ALA A 8 -17.36 20.20 16.48
C ALA A 8 -16.24 19.33 15.87
N THR A 9 -15.62 19.79 14.79
CA THR A 9 -14.45 19.17 14.17
C THR A 9 -13.23 19.27 15.08
N GLU A 10 -12.95 20.43 15.69
CA GLU A 10 -11.84 20.62 16.64
C GLU A 10 -11.96 19.72 17.89
N LYS A 11 -13.15 19.51 18.45
CA LYS A 11 -13.36 18.66 19.64
C LYS A 11 -13.28 17.16 19.33
N ARG A 12 -13.59 16.73 18.12
CA ARG A 12 -13.38 15.33 17.67
C ARG A 12 -11.89 14.98 17.51
N CYS A 13 -11.08 15.96 17.15
CA CYS A 13 -9.71 15.76 16.71
C CYS A 13 -8.67 15.57 17.83
N VAL A 14 -8.88 16.08 19.04
CA VAL A 14 -7.77 16.15 20.04
C VAL A 14 -7.34 14.77 20.52
N GLY A 15 -8.24 13.87 20.88
CA GLY A 15 -7.88 12.54 21.37
C GLY A 15 -7.34 11.61 20.25
N GLU A 16 -7.81 11.81 19.04
CA GLU A 16 -7.36 11.09 17.85
C GLU A 16 -5.95 11.48 17.44
N LEU A 17 -5.71 12.77 17.28
CA LEU A 17 -4.39 13.32 16.95
C LEU A 17 -3.36 12.96 18.01
N ASP A 18 -3.71 13.02 19.30
CA ASP A 18 -2.82 12.65 20.38
C ASP A 18 -2.42 11.16 20.30
N ALA A 19 -3.37 10.24 20.06
CA ALA A 19 -3.06 8.83 19.96
C ALA A 19 -2.11 8.52 18.80
N ARG A 20 -2.36 9.07 17.62
CA ARG A 20 -1.53 8.88 16.43
C ARG A 20 -0.15 9.53 16.59
N ALA A 21 -0.10 10.74 17.10
CA ALA A 21 1.16 11.43 17.37
C ALA A 21 2.01 10.69 18.42
N ASP A 22 1.37 10.11 19.46
CA ASP A 22 2.07 9.31 20.46
C ASP A 22 2.63 8.01 19.86
N ALA A 23 1.89 7.35 18.97
CA ALA A 23 2.38 6.19 18.25
C ALA A 23 3.61 6.53 17.38
N LEU A 24 3.54 7.63 16.62
CA LEU A 24 4.68 8.11 15.82
C LEU A 24 5.89 8.44 16.69
N ARG A 25 5.71 9.13 17.84
CA ARG A 25 6.81 9.43 18.76
C ARG A 25 7.43 8.16 19.34
N ALA A 26 6.61 7.18 19.74
CA ALA A 26 7.08 5.92 20.29
C ALA A 26 7.89 5.12 19.26
N LEU A 27 7.39 5.01 18.04
CA LEU A 27 8.09 4.33 16.94
C LEU A 27 9.38 5.07 16.55
N SER A 28 9.34 6.41 16.42
CA SER A 28 10.55 7.19 16.11
C SER A 28 11.62 7.05 17.18
N ALA A 29 11.24 7.02 18.46
CA ALA A 29 12.18 6.87 19.58
C ALA A 29 12.79 5.45 19.65
N SER A 30 12.13 4.43 19.10
CA SER A 30 12.60 3.05 19.14
C SER A 30 13.73 2.75 18.17
N GLY A 31 13.90 3.55 17.11
CA GLY A 31 14.84 3.30 16.03
C GLY A 31 14.38 2.22 15.04
N ILE A 32 13.17 1.67 15.17
CA ILE A 32 12.58 0.74 14.20
C ILE A 32 12.34 1.50 12.89
N PRO A 33 12.85 1.03 11.73
CA PRO A 33 12.59 1.67 10.46
C PRO A 33 11.12 1.57 10.07
N PHE A 34 10.48 2.70 9.82
CA PHE A 34 9.11 2.79 9.31
C PHE A 34 8.94 4.01 8.40
N VAL A 35 7.90 4.01 7.59
CA VAL A 35 7.45 5.18 6.83
C VAL A 35 5.96 5.38 7.04
N VAL A 36 5.53 6.63 7.06
CA VAL A 36 4.10 6.98 7.03
C VAL A 36 3.62 6.94 5.57
N ALA A 37 2.46 6.34 5.35
CA ALA A 37 1.84 6.29 4.04
C ALA A 37 0.36 6.72 4.09
N GLY A 38 -0.53 6.09 3.32
CA GLY A 38 -1.96 6.37 3.33
C GLY A 38 -2.30 7.84 3.08
N ALA A 39 -3.30 8.33 3.79
CA ALA A 39 -3.82 9.68 3.59
C ALA A 39 -2.82 10.79 3.94
N TYR A 40 -1.93 10.56 4.90
CA TYR A 40 -0.93 11.54 5.30
C TYR A 40 0.17 11.72 4.25
N ALA A 41 0.74 10.64 3.74
CA ALA A 41 1.71 10.74 2.64
C ALA A 41 1.06 11.28 1.36
N TYR A 42 -0.18 10.88 1.09
CA TYR A 42 -0.93 11.42 -0.03
C TYR A 42 -1.11 12.94 0.07
N PHE A 43 -1.44 13.46 1.26
CA PHE A 43 -1.53 14.90 1.50
C PHE A 43 -0.20 15.61 1.29
N GLU A 44 0.92 15.04 1.78
CA GLU A 44 2.26 15.60 1.62
C GLU A 44 2.67 15.78 0.14
N TYR A 45 2.24 14.87 -0.74
CA TYR A 45 2.56 14.95 -2.15
C TYR A 45 1.57 15.79 -2.96
N THR A 46 0.28 15.71 -2.62
CA THR A 46 -0.79 16.27 -3.46
C THR A 46 -1.41 17.54 -2.92
N GLY A 47 -1.24 17.84 -1.64
CA GLY A 47 -1.97 18.89 -0.92
C GLY A 47 -3.46 18.58 -0.74
N ILE A 48 -3.94 17.39 -1.11
CA ILE A 48 -5.34 16.99 -0.99
C ILE A 48 -5.54 16.29 0.36
N PHE A 49 -6.20 16.98 1.28
CA PHE A 49 -6.56 16.40 2.57
C PHE A 49 -7.78 15.50 2.43
N ARG A 50 -7.74 14.34 3.08
CA ARG A 50 -8.87 13.44 3.28
C ARG A 50 -9.02 13.15 4.76
N ASP A 51 -10.25 13.24 5.25
CA ASP A 51 -10.57 12.77 6.58
C ASP A 51 -10.34 11.26 6.64
N THR A 52 -9.45 10.83 7.53
CA THR A 52 -9.09 9.42 7.71
C THR A 52 -9.19 9.03 9.16
N LYS A 53 -9.64 7.80 9.43
CA LYS A 53 -9.80 7.25 10.79
C LYS A 53 -8.53 6.58 11.30
N ASP A 54 -7.61 6.27 10.41
CA ASP A 54 -6.43 5.47 10.64
C ASP A 54 -5.14 6.24 10.33
N LEU A 55 -4.06 5.76 10.89
CA LEU A 55 -2.70 6.14 10.54
C LEU A 55 -2.02 4.91 9.93
N ASP A 56 -1.69 4.99 8.65
CA ASP A 56 -0.96 3.92 7.96
C ASP A 56 0.54 4.06 8.18
N VAL A 57 1.14 3.10 8.88
CA VAL A 57 2.57 2.95 9.09
C VAL A 57 3.07 1.72 8.37
N PHE A 58 4.01 1.90 7.46
CA PHE A 58 4.60 0.81 6.68
C PHE A 58 5.96 0.44 7.24
N LEU A 59 6.17 -0.84 7.52
CA LEU A 59 7.40 -1.40 8.08
C LEU A 59 7.60 -2.83 7.58
N ARG A 60 8.82 -3.37 7.71
CA ARG A 60 9.09 -4.75 7.27
C ARG A 60 8.42 -5.75 8.23
N ARG A 61 7.94 -6.88 7.71
CA ARG A 61 7.31 -7.94 8.53
C ARG A 61 8.15 -8.35 9.74
N LYS A 62 9.46 -8.44 9.58
CA LYS A 62 10.39 -8.81 10.67
C LYS A 62 10.45 -7.81 11.82
N ASP A 63 10.03 -6.56 11.58
CA ASP A 63 10.11 -5.47 12.56
C ASP A 63 8.75 -5.28 13.29
N VAL A 64 7.69 -5.98 12.88
CA VAL A 64 6.31 -5.80 13.41
C VAL A 64 6.21 -6.19 14.88
N ASP A 65 6.79 -7.32 15.29
CA ASP A 65 6.68 -7.79 16.67
C ASP A 65 7.38 -6.82 17.62
N ALA A 66 8.56 -6.29 17.25
CA ALA A 66 9.24 -5.24 18.01
C ALA A 66 8.43 -3.92 18.05
N ALA A 67 7.76 -3.56 16.93
CA ALA A 67 6.88 -2.40 16.92
C ALA A 67 5.65 -2.59 17.82
N PHE A 68 5.10 -3.81 17.92
CA PHE A 68 4.04 -4.14 18.87
C PHE A 68 4.48 -3.99 20.33
N GLU A 69 5.70 -4.42 20.68
CA GLU A 69 6.23 -4.24 22.03
C GLU A 69 6.39 -2.75 22.39
N VAL A 70 6.88 -1.95 21.45
CA VAL A 70 7.04 -0.49 21.62
C VAL A 70 5.68 0.19 21.81
N LEU A 71 4.73 -0.11 20.94
CA LEU A 71 3.38 0.47 21.01
C LEU A 71 2.60 -0.04 22.24
N GLY A 72 2.78 -1.31 22.61
CA GLY A 72 2.22 -1.86 23.84
C GLY A 72 2.72 -1.13 25.09
N SER A 73 4.02 -0.82 25.13
CA SER A 73 4.62 -0.01 26.21
C SER A 73 4.12 1.43 26.23
N ALA A 74 3.68 1.96 25.07
CA ALA A 74 3.03 3.26 24.94
C ALA A 74 1.51 3.23 25.19
N GLY A 75 0.95 2.10 25.65
CA GLY A 75 -0.46 1.96 26.04
C GLY A 75 -1.40 1.57 24.91
N PHE A 76 -0.89 1.02 23.81
CA PHE A 76 -1.71 0.46 22.74
C PHE A 76 -1.94 -1.04 22.96
N ARG A 77 -3.12 -1.54 22.61
CA ARG A 77 -3.40 -2.96 22.46
C ARG A 77 -3.08 -3.36 21.02
N CYS A 78 -2.10 -4.22 20.86
CA CYS A 78 -1.65 -4.65 19.54
C CYS A 78 -2.21 -6.03 19.19
N GLU A 79 -2.57 -6.24 17.93
CA GLU A 79 -2.98 -7.54 17.41
C GLU A 79 -2.59 -7.69 15.93
N MET A 80 -2.24 -8.93 15.55
CA MET A 80 -2.05 -9.29 14.14
C MET A 80 -3.42 -9.55 13.54
N GLU A 81 -3.86 -8.71 12.60
CA GLU A 81 -5.15 -8.88 11.95
C GLU A 81 -5.07 -9.85 10.76
N ASP A 82 -4.01 -9.76 9.98
CA ASP A 82 -3.73 -10.70 8.89
C ASP A 82 -2.20 -10.91 8.81
N GLU A 83 -1.79 -12.17 8.95
CA GLU A 83 -0.36 -12.57 8.97
C GLU A 83 0.38 -12.29 7.65
N VAL A 84 -0.35 -12.02 6.57
CA VAL A 84 0.23 -11.76 5.24
C VAL A 84 0.58 -10.28 5.06
N TRP A 85 -0.19 -9.34 5.67
CA TRP A 85 -0.04 -7.95 5.27
C TRP A 85 -0.24 -6.87 6.36
N ILE A 86 -0.98 -7.13 7.48
CA ILE A 86 -1.35 -6.06 8.41
C ILE A 86 -1.48 -6.52 9.87
N GLY A 87 -0.93 -5.71 10.76
CA GLY A 87 -1.25 -5.71 12.18
C GLY A 87 -1.87 -4.38 12.59
N LYS A 88 -2.50 -4.33 13.76
CA LYS A 88 -3.15 -3.13 14.29
C LYS A 88 -2.75 -2.84 15.72
N ALA A 89 -2.64 -1.54 16.04
CA ALA A 89 -2.44 -1.07 17.40
C ALA A 89 -3.57 -0.11 17.78
N PHE A 90 -4.34 -0.45 18.80
CA PHE A 90 -5.55 0.26 19.23
C PHE A 90 -5.31 1.02 20.53
N ARG A 91 -5.84 2.24 20.63
CA ARG A 91 -5.94 3.00 21.87
C ARG A 91 -7.32 3.68 21.96
N GLY A 92 -8.22 3.10 22.73
CA GLY A 92 -9.64 3.50 22.75
C GLY A 92 -10.32 3.16 21.42
N GLU A 93 -10.89 4.15 20.77
CA GLU A 93 -11.52 4.04 19.44
C GLU A 93 -10.54 4.26 18.28
N TRP A 94 -9.28 4.60 18.59
CA TRP A 94 -8.26 4.97 17.61
C TRP A 94 -7.33 3.81 17.33
N PHE A 95 -6.85 3.72 16.11
CA PHE A 95 -5.90 2.68 15.73
C PHE A 95 -4.88 3.16 14.70
N VAL A 96 -3.78 2.45 14.70
CA VAL A 96 -2.68 2.58 13.75
C VAL A 96 -2.57 1.27 13.00
N ASP A 97 -2.57 1.32 11.69
CA ASP A 97 -2.33 0.18 10.82
C ASP A 97 -0.82 0.00 10.60
N LEU A 98 -0.30 -1.16 11.02
CA LEU A 98 1.07 -1.57 10.78
C LEU A 98 1.07 -2.48 9.56
N ILE A 99 1.42 -1.92 8.41
CA ILE A 99 1.31 -2.57 7.11
C ILE A 99 2.69 -3.03 6.66
N PHE A 100 2.84 -4.31 6.29
CA PHE A 100 4.11 -4.87 5.84
C PHE A 100 4.03 -5.50 4.45
N SER A 101 2.83 -5.51 3.86
CA SER A 101 2.57 -5.89 2.47
C SER A 101 1.24 -5.32 1.99
N SER A 102 0.87 -5.53 0.75
CA SER A 102 -0.50 -5.35 0.28
C SER A 102 -1.34 -6.61 0.53
N GLY A 103 -2.67 -6.47 0.60
CA GLY A 103 -3.58 -7.60 0.86
C GLY A 103 -3.53 -8.72 -0.18
N ASN A 104 -3.01 -8.46 -1.38
CA ASN A 104 -2.72 -9.47 -2.41
C ASN A 104 -1.31 -10.07 -2.29
N GLY A 105 -0.47 -9.54 -1.40
CA GLY A 105 0.88 -10.01 -1.15
C GLY A 105 1.96 -9.47 -2.11
N ILE A 106 1.61 -8.63 -3.08
CA ILE A 106 2.55 -8.14 -4.11
C ILE A 106 3.45 -7.03 -3.57
N ALA A 107 2.87 -5.97 -2.99
CA ALA A 107 3.61 -4.81 -2.54
C ALA A 107 4.19 -5.04 -1.13
N VAL A 108 5.23 -5.88 -1.05
CA VAL A 108 5.94 -6.16 0.20
C VAL A 108 6.83 -4.98 0.57
N VAL A 109 6.84 -4.61 1.86
CA VAL A 109 7.70 -3.55 2.37
C VAL A 109 9.14 -4.05 2.48
N ASP A 110 10.00 -3.52 1.63
CA ASP A 110 11.44 -3.78 1.57
C ASP A 110 12.28 -2.53 1.90
N ASP A 111 13.60 -2.64 1.79
CA ASP A 111 14.51 -1.55 2.12
C ASP A 111 14.38 -0.33 1.20
N ALA A 112 13.87 -0.50 -0.03
CA ALA A 112 13.68 0.63 -0.95
C ALA A 112 12.59 1.60 -0.49
N TRP A 113 11.58 1.14 0.29
CA TRP A 113 10.60 2.02 0.92
C TRP A 113 11.25 3.06 1.83
N PHE A 114 12.34 2.70 2.50
CA PHE A 114 13.07 3.58 3.42
C PHE A 114 14.14 4.40 2.72
N HIS A 115 14.89 3.80 1.79
CA HIS A 115 15.98 4.48 1.07
C HIS A 115 15.50 5.65 0.21
N HIS A 116 14.28 5.57 -0.32
CA HIS A 116 13.71 6.60 -1.18
C HIS A 116 12.65 7.45 -0.47
N ALA A 117 12.45 7.22 0.84
CA ALA A 117 11.50 7.97 1.65
C ALA A 117 11.89 9.46 1.75
N ARG A 118 10.89 10.30 1.91
CA ARG A 118 11.06 11.75 2.07
C ARG A 118 10.83 12.14 3.53
N GLU A 119 11.65 13.03 4.06
CA GLU A 119 11.41 13.67 5.36
C GLU A 119 10.16 14.56 5.29
N ALA A 120 9.31 14.47 6.30
CA ALA A 120 8.12 15.28 6.47
C ALA A 120 7.79 15.45 7.97
N GLU A 121 6.83 16.31 8.28
CA GLU A 121 6.28 16.45 9.60
C GLU A 121 4.80 16.04 9.59
N VAL A 122 4.46 14.99 10.34
CA VAL A 122 3.09 14.50 10.48
C VAL A 122 2.64 14.68 11.92
N MET A 123 1.59 15.46 12.18
CA MET A 123 1.08 15.77 13.52
C MET A 123 2.15 16.33 14.48
N GLY A 124 3.05 17.17 13.98
CA GLY A 124 4.16 17.74 14.77
C GLY A 124 5.27 16.75 15.10
N VAL A 125 5.31 15.59 14.45
CA VAL A 125 6.37 14.58 14.62
C VAL A 125 7.16 14.47 13.31
N PRO A 126 8.50 14.66 13.35
CA PRO A 126 9.37 14.39 12.21
C PRO A 126 9.35 12.90 11.87
N VAL A 127 9.02 12.56 10.63
CA VAL A 127 8.91 11.18 10.12
C VAL A 127 9.41 11.09 8.68
N LEU A 128 9.60 9.86 8.22
CA LEU A 128 9.73 9.56 6.80
C LEU A 128 8.36 9.23 6.21
N VAL A 129 8.04 9.77 5.05
CA VAL A 129 6.87 9.38 4.26
C VAL A 129 7.27 8.49 3.10
N ALA A 130 6.41 7.50 2.81
CA ALA A 130 6.65 6.54 1.76
C ALA A 130 6.85 7.22 0.40
N PRO A 131 7.76 6.73 -0.46
CA PRO A 131 7.96 7.29 -1.79
C PRO A 131 6.71 7.15 -2.65
N PRO A 132 6.45 8.09 -3.59
CA PRO A 132 5.24 8.06 -4.40
C PRO A 132 5.15 6.82 -5.29
N GLU A 133 6.27 6.24 -5.72
CA GLU A 133 6.30 5.02 -6.54
C GLU A 133 5.78 3.81 -5.77
N GLU A 134 6.18 3.63 -4.52
CA GLU A 134 5.70 2.58 -3.64
C GLU A 134 4.23 2.76 -3.28
N ILE A 135 3.79 4.00 -3.06
CA ILE A 135 2.37 4.31 -2.84
C ILE A 135 1.54 3.96 -4.08
N ILE A 136 1.99 4.35 -5.27
CA ILE A 136 1.33 4.01 -6.53
C ILE A 136 1.32 2.50 -6.75
N TRP A 137 2.42 1.80 -6.45
CA TRP A 137 2.51 0.36 -6.59
C TRP A 137 1.51 -0.36 -5.68
N SER A 138 1.45 -0.01 -4.39
CA SER A 138 0.52 -0.65 -3.45
C SER A 138 -0.95 -0.33 -3.76
N LYS A 139 -1.25 0.91 -4.16
CA LYS A 139 -2.61 1.36 -4.48
C LYS A 139 -3.11 0.91 -5.85
N GLY A 140 -2.20 0.72 -6.81
CA GLY A 140 -2.57 0.36 -8.17
C GLY A 140 -3.28 -0.98 -8.31
N PHE A 141 -3.11 -1.87 -7.33
CA PHE A 141 -3.82 -3.16 -7.30
C PHE A 141 -5.17 -3.09 -6.57
N VAL A 142 -5.63 -1.92 -6.11
CA VAL A 142 -6.92 -1.79 -5.43
C VAL A 142 -7.98 -1.37 -6.44
N CYS A 143 -8.63 -2.37 -7.07
CA CYS A 143 -9.69 -2.21 -8.05
C CYS A 143 -10.95 -2.98 -7.63
N GLU A 144 -11.33 -2.86 -6.35
CA GLU A 144 -12.54 -3.48 -5.82
C GLU A 144 -13.79 -2.71 -6.26
N ARG A 145 -14.93 -3.36 -6.22
CA ARG A 145 -16.22 -2.72 -6.54
C ARG A 145 -16.52 -1.53 -5.63
N GLU A 146 -16.23 -1.69 -4.33
CA GLU A 146 -16.54 -0.69 -3.30
C GLU A 146 -15.34 0.22 -3.00
N ARG A 147 -14.16 -0.11 -3.53
CA ARG A 147 -12.92 0.65 -3.33
C ARG A 147 -12.04 0.61 -4.58
N TYR A 148 -11.82 1.77 -5.15
CA TYR A 148 -10.94 1.96 -6.30
C TYR A 148 -9.94 3.08 -5.99
N ASP A 149 -8.65 2.74 -5.87
CA ASP A 149 -7.61 3.71 -5.51
C ASP A 149 -6.93 4.36 -6.76
N GLY A 150 -7.39 4.07 -7.97
CA GLY A 150 -6.81 4.62 -9.20
C GLY A 150 -6.90 6.14 -9.34
N HIS A 151 -7.85 6.79 -8.66
CA HIS A 151 -7.89 8.24 -8.58
C HIS A 151 -6.75 8.81 -7.72
N ASP A 152 -6.30 8.08 -6.68
CA ASP A 152 -5.13 8.45 -5.89
C ASP A 152 -3.86 8.33 -6.72
N VAL A 153 -3.71 7.23 -7.47
CA VAL A 153 -2.63 7.03 -8.44
C VAL A 153 -2.57 8.20 -9.42
N SER A 154 -3.71 8.57 -10.00
CA SER A 154 -3.77 9.68 -10.96
C SER A 154 -3.39 11.03 -10.35
N ASN A 155 -3.83 11.32 -9.13
CA ASN A 155 -3.49 12.57 -8.45
C ASN A 155 -2.02 12.63 -8.01
N LEU A 156 -1.43 11.51 -7.59
CA LEU A 156 0.00 11.42 -7.29
C LEU A 156 0.84 11.68 -8.56
N ILE A 157 0.50 11.02 -9.68
CA ILE A 157 1.17 11.26 -10.96
C ILE A 157 1.06 12.73 -11.35
N ARG A 158 -0.12 13.35 -11.23
CA ARG A 158 -0.32 14.77 -11.53
C ARG A 158 0.55 15.67 -10.66
N ALA A 159 0.66 15.35 -9.37
CA ALA A 159 1.38 16.21 -8.42
C ALA A 159 2.90 16.09 -8.53
N VAL A 160 3.43 14.87 -8.68
CA VAL A 160 4.87 14.59 -8.54
C VAL A 160 5.45 13.74 -9.66
N GLY A 161 4.72 13.43 -10.74
CA GLY A 161 5.15 12.53 -11.82
C GLY A 161 6.50 12.89 -12.44
N HIS A 162 6.82 14.20 -12.56
CA HIS A 162 8.11 14.68 -13.07
C HIS A 162 9.28 14.51 -12.09
N GLN A 163 9.02 14.16 -10.81
CA GLN A 163 10.02 13.92 -9.75
C GLN A 163 10.22 12.45 -9.48
N MET A 164 9.35 11.58 -10.00
CA MET A 164 9.36 10.14 -9.76
C MET A 164 10.46 9.43 -10.56
N SER A 165 10.96 8.34 -10.02
CA SER A 165 11.74 7.36 -10.77
C SER A 165 10.80 6.39 -11.48
N TRP A 166 10.58 6.65 -12.77
CA TRP A 166 9.73 5.81 -13.61
C TRP A 166 10.35 4.44 -13.89
N GLU A 167 11.67 4.34 -13.91
CA GLU A 167 12.40 3.07 -13.98
C GLU A 167 12.04 2.19 -12.78
N ARG A 168 12.16 2.75 -11.56
CA ARG A 168 11.81 2.01 -10.32
C ARG A 168 10.34 1.63 -10.30
N LEU A 169 9.42 2.51 -10.72
CA LEU A 169 8.01 2.18 -10.79
C LEU A 169 7.72 1.04 -11.77
N LEU A 170 8.36 1.03 -12.94
CA LEU A 170 8.26 -0.06 -13.91
C LEU A 170 8.79 -1.38 -13.32
N ASP A 171 9.93 -1.33 -12.62
CA ASP A 171 10.51 -2.49 -11.96
C ASP A 171 9.60 -3.05 -10.85
N ARG A 172 8.93 -2.16 -10.07
CA ARG A 172 7.95 -2.56 -9.05
C ARG A 172 6.75 -3.30 -9.63
N TYR A 173 6.26 -2.86 -10.78
CA TYR A 173 5.16 -3.57 -11.45
C TYR A 173 5.61 -4.83 -12.18
N GLY A 174 6.86 -4.88 -12.69
CA GLY A 174 7.45 -6.05 -13.31
C GLY A 174 6.53 -6.73 -14.32
N GLU A 175 6.16 -7.98 -14.06
CA GLU A 175 5.24 -8.77 -14.89
C GLU A 175 3.78 -8.28 -14.84
N HIS A 176 3.43 -7.42 -13.87
CA HIS A 176 2.10 -6.82 -13.73
C HIS A 176 2.00 -5.44 -14.40
N TRP A 177 2.85 -5.15 -15.36
CA TRP A 177 2.94 -3.88 -16.09
C TRP A 177 1.60 -3.44 -16.72
N GLU A 178 0.70 -4.35 -17.04
CA GLU A 178 -0.63 -4.06 -17.59
C GLU A 178 -1.48 -3.27 -16.59
N VAL A 179 -1.35 -3.53 -15.30
CA VAL A 179 -2.03 -2.78 -14.24
C VAL A 179 -1.52 -1.33 -14.25
N LEU A 180 -0.21 -1.12 -14.34
CA LEU A 180 0.36 0.23 -14.47
C LEU A 180 -0.13 0.91 -15.75
N LEU A 181 -0.08 0.24 -16.90
CA LEU A 181 -0.56 0.78 -18.17
C LEU A 181 -2.02 1.24 -18.06
N SER A 182 -2.89 0.46 -17.43
CA SER A 182 -4.29 0.82 -17.25
C SER A 182 -4.45 2.14 -16.48
N HIS A 183 -3.69 2.34 -15.40
CA HIS A 183 -3.68 3.59 -14.65
C HIS A 183 -3.14 4.76 -15.46
N LEU A 184 -2.07 4.55 -16.26
CA LEU A 184 -1.53 5.61 -17.10
C LEU A 184 -2.48 6.01 -18.23
N VAL A 185 -3.24 5.07 -18.80
CA VAL A 185 -4.30 5.35 -19.77
C VAL A 185 -5.41 6.18 -19.11
N MET A 186 -5.87 5.78 -17.91
CA MET A 186 -6.88 6.53 -17.17
C MET A 186 -6.39 7.91 -16.74
N TYR A 187 -5.14 8.03 -16.30
CA TYR A 187 -4.51 9.31 -16.02
C TYR A 187 -4.54 10.26 -17.22
N ARG A 188 -4.12 9.77 -18.39
CA ARG A 188 -4.10 10.56 -19.65
C ARG A 188 -5.49 10.96 -20.11
N PHE A 189 -6.50 10.17 -19.80
CA PHE A 189 -7.91 10.50 -20.02
C PHE A 189 -8.37 11.59 -19.04
N ALA A 190 -8.06 11.44 -17.75
CA ALA A 190 -8.49 12.38 -16.71
C ALA A 190 -7.79 13.75 -16.81
N PHE A 191 -6.50 13.76 -17.16
CA PHE A 191 -5.67 14.98 -17.21
C PHE A 191 -5.02 15.16 -18.60
N PRO A 192 -5.80 15.43 -19.66
CA PRO A 192 -5.26 15.51 -21.03
C PRO A 192 -4.29 16.67 -21.24
N GLY A 193 -4.35 17.71 -20.42
CA GLY A 193 -3.43 18.85 -20.45
C GLY A 193 -2.12 18.61 -19.70
N GLU A 194 -2.01 17.55 -18.90
CA GLU A 194 -0.85 17.29 -18.03
C GLU A 194 -0.15 15.95 -18.36
N ARG A 195 -0.28 15.49 -19.61
CA ARG A 195 0.29 14.21 -20.05
C ARG A 195 1.81 14.10 -19.92
N SER A 196 2.50 15.25 -19.90
CA SER A 196 3.96 15.32 -19.74
C SER A 196 4.48 14.91 -18.37
N GLN A 197 3.60 14.77 -17.37
CA GLN A 197 3.99 14.20 -16.07
C GLN A 197 4.45 12.73 -16.21
N VAL A 198 3.98 12.02 -17.23
CA VAL A 198 4.44 10.69 -17.59
C VAL A 198 5.42 10.83 -18.76
N PRO A 199 6.70 10.45 -18.60
CA PRO A 199 7.67 10.51 -19.68
C PRO A 199 7.22 9.71 -20.90
N ARG A 200 7.52 10.23 -22.08
CA ARG A 200 7.10 9.60 -23.34
C ARG A 200 7.60 8.16 -23.47
N TRP A 201 8.84 7.90 -23.08
CA TRP A 201 9.46 6.59 -23.17
C TRP A 201 8.75 5.52 -22.32
N VAL A 202 8.15 5.90 -21.15
CA VAL A 202 7.36 4.98 -20.31
C VAL A 202 6.15 4.48 -21.06
N MET A 203 5.41 5.39 -21.71
CA MET A 203 4.25 5.02 -22.52
C MET A 203 4.65 4.17 -23.72
N GLU A 204 5.74 4.53 -24.40
CA GLU A 204 6.25 3.78 -25.55
C GLU A 204 6.66 2.37 -25.15
N GLU A 205 7.33 2.19 -24.02
CA GLU A 205 7.73 0.89 -23.49
C GLU A 205 6.53 0.01 -23.13
N LEU A 206 5.55 0.55 -22.41
CA LEU A 206 4.36 -0.21 -22.01
C LEU A 206 3.48 -0.58 -23.21
N LEU A 207 3.34 0.32 -24.19
CA LEU A 207 2.61 0.03 -25.42
C LEU A 207 3.34 -1.00 -26.30
N ARG A 208 4.68 -0.97 -26.33
CA ARG A 208 5.49 -1.99 -27.01
C ARG A 208 5.27 -3.36 -26.38
N ARG A 209 5.32 -3.49 -25.04
CA ARG A 209 4.98 -4.74 -24.33
C ARG A 209 3.58 -5.22 -24.68
N GLY A 210 2.60 -4.31 -24.69
CA GLY A 210 1.23 -4.65 -25.09
C GLY A 210 1.12 -5.16 -26.54
N ALA A 211 1.86 -4.59 -27.47
CA ALA A 211 1.88 -5.06 -28.85
C ALA A 211 2.52 -6.47 -28.98
N GLU A 212 3.51 -6.77 -28.18
CA GLU A 212 4.17 -8.08 -28.15
C GLU A 212 3.22 -9.17 -27.62
N THR A 213 2.50 -8.92 -26.53
CA THR A 213 1.52 -9.90 -26.00
C THR A 213 0.38 -10.18 -26.96
N VAL A 214 -0.05 -9.21 -27.79
CA VAL A 214 -1.03 -9.44 -28.87
C VAL A 214 -0.50 -10.43 -29.90
N ALA A 215 0.81 -10.43 -30.15
CA ALA A 215 1.44 -11.34 -31.13
C ALA A 215 1.69 -12.74 -30.54
N GLU A 216 1.83 -12.88 -29.24
CA GLU A 216 2.08 -14.16 -28.54
C GLU A 216 0.86 -15.09 -28.52
N GLY A 217 -0.36 -14.52 -28.56
CA GLY A 217 -1.60 -15.28 -28.44
C GLY A 217 -1.97 -15.65 -27.00
N ASP A 218 -2.89 -16.61 -26.88
CA ASP A 218 -3.39 -17.03 -25.56
C ASP A 218 -2.39 -17.94 -24.83
N TRP A 219 -2.37 -17.84 -23.52
CA TRP A 219 -1.64 -18.78 -22.68
C TRP A 219 -2.32 -20.15 -22.69
N GLU A 220 -1.53 -21.21 -22.76
CA GLU A 220 -2.03 -22.58 -22.63
C GLU A 220 -2.66 -22.82 -21.25
N ARG A 221 -2.10 -22.19 -20.23
CA ARG A 221 -2.53 -22.31 -18.84
C ARG A 221 -3.64 -21.30 -18.53
N ARG A 222 -4.74 -21.77 -17.95
CA ARG A 222 -5.88 -20.93 -17.53
C ARG A 222 -5.63 -20.31 -16.17
N VAL A 223 -4.98 -19.15 -16.12
CA VAL A 223 -4.69 -18.40 -14.89
C VAL A 223 -5.59 -17.18 -14.79
N CYS A 224 -6.18 -16.93 -13.62
CA CYS A 224 -6.92 -15.71 -13.32
C CYS A 224 -6.06 -14.76 -12.49
N ARG A 225 -5.52 -13.71 -13.11
CA ARG A 225 -4.82 -12.61 -12.45
C ARG A 225 -5.79 -11.55 -11.87
N GLY A 226 -7.06 -11.62 -12.19
CA GLY A 226 -8.07 -10.67 -11.70
C GLY A 226 -8.13 -10.60 -10.18
N ARG A 227 -7.87 -11.70 -9.47
CA ARG A 227 -7.83 -11.73 -8.01
C ARG A 227 -6.66 -10.97 -7.37
N LEU A 228 -5.67 -10.54 -8.15
CA LEU A 228 -4.61 -9.65 -7.70
C LEU A 228 -5.10 -8.20 -7.58
N VAL A 229 -6.12 -7.81 -8.34
CA VAL A 229 -6.67 -6.45 -8.34
C VAL A 229 -8.02 -6.35 -7.64
N SER A 230 -8.78 -7.45 -7.55
CA SER A 230 -10.01 -7.54 -6.78
C SER A 230 -10.16 -8.92 -6.15
N ARG A 231 -10.27 -8.91 -4.83
CA ARG A 231 -10.30 -10.13 -4.04
C ARG A 231 -11.55 -10.98 -4.30
N THR A 232 -12.69 -10.36 -4.55
CA THR A 232 -13.99 -11.03 -4.66
C THR A 232 -14.57 -11.04 -6.07
N GLN A 233 -14.31 -10.02 -6.90
CA GLN A 233 -15.00 -9.87 -8.19
C GLN A 233 -14.62 -10.94 -9.23
N TYR A 234 -13.51 -11.66 -9.01
CA TYR A 234 -13.01 -12.73 -9.88
C TYR A 234 -13.10 -14.13 -9.27
N GLU A 235 -13.77 -14.30 -8.13
CA GLU A 235 -13.93 -15.61 -7.47
C GLU A 235 -14.64 -16.62 -8.34
N HIS A 236 -15.64 -16.19 -9.10
CA HIS A 236 -16.37 -17.03 -10.05
C HIS A 236 -15.41 -17.70 -11.08
N ALA A 237 -14.43 -16.96 -11.58
CA ALA A 237 -13.45 -17.51 -12.52
C ALA A 237 -12.66 -18.67 -11.92
N VAL A 238 -12.25 -18.54 -10.65
CA VAL A 238 -11.46 -19.57 -9.96
C VAL A 238 -12.32 -20.75 -9.52
N TYR A 239 -13.43 -20.48 -8.81
CA TYR A 239 -14.19 -21.53 -8.14
C TYR A 239 -15.20 -22.23 -9.03
N GLU A 240 -15.71 -21.59 -10.09
CA GLU A 240 -16.74 -22.14 -10.96
C GLU A 240 -16.24 -22.41 -12.40
N LEU A 241 -15.34 -21.57 -12.93
CA LEU A 241 -14.82 -21.75 -14.28
C LEU A 241 -13.48 -22.54 -14.32
N GLY A 242 -12.88 -22.87 -13.16
CA GLY A 242 -11.69 -23.69 -13.07
C GLY A 242 -10.39 -23.00 -13.53
N TYR A 243 -10.27 -21.68 -13.31
CA TYR A 243 -9.01 -20.98 -13.49
C TYR A 243 -8.13 -21.16 -12.25
N ASP A 244 -6.83 -21.26 -12.45
CA ASP A 244 -5.85 -21.16 -11.37
C ASP A 244 -5.86 -19.74 -10.76
N ASP A 245 -5.77 -19.64 -9.44
CA ASP A 245 -5.69 -18.35 -8.74
C ASP A 245 -4.24 -17.85 -8.73
N ALA A 246 -3.96 -16.76 -9.44
CA ALA A 246 -2.62 -16.18 -9.51
C ALA A 246 -2.04 -15.76 -8.14
N ARG A 247 -2.90 -15.54 -7.12
CA ARG A 247 -2.42 -15.23 -5.76
C ARG A 247 -1.64 -16.38 -5.12
N ALA A 248 -1.88 -17.61 -5.54
CA ALA A 248 -1.12 -18.78 -5.06
C ALA A 248 0.35 -18.75 -5.52
N GLU A 249 0.66 -17.99 -6.57
CA GLU A 249 2.00 -17.87 -7.15
C GLU A 249 2.78 -16.66 -6.62
N VAL A 250 2.10 -15.75 -5.88
CA VAL A 250 2.75 -14.57 -5.31
C VAL A 250 3.70 -15.01 -4.19
N THR A 251 4.99 -14.83 -4.43
CA THR A 251 6.02 -15.05 -3.42
C THR A 251 5.94 -13.91 -2.38
N ASN A 252 5.54 -14.26 -1.16
CA ASN A 252 5.48 -13.31 -0.05
C ASN A 252 6.26 -13.88 1.13
N PRO A 253 7.29 -13.18 1.64
CA PRO A 253 8.09 -13.65 2.77
C PRO A 253 7.28 -14.00 4.02
N ALA A 254 6.16 -13.33 4.26
CA ALA A 254 5.27 -13.66 5.38
C ALA A 254 4.58 -15.01 5.17
N ARG A 255 4.18 -15.37 3.94
CA ARG A 255 3.62 -16.69 3.62
C ARG A 255 4.66 -17.80 3.78
N GLU A 256 5.90 -17.58 3.34
CA GLU A 256 6.99 -18.55 3.49
C GLU A 256 7.25 -18.87 4.97
N VAL A 257 7.19 -17.86 5.85
CA VAL A 257 7.31 -18.07 7.31
C VAL A 257 6.19 -18.92 7.83
N LEU A 258 4.94 -18.63 7.45
CA LEU A 258 3.77 -19.40 7.89
C LEU A 258 3.80 -20.85 7.39
N GLU A 259 4.19 -21.08 6.15
CA GLU A 259 4.33 -22.43 5.61
C GLU A 259 5.44 -23.22 6.31
N ASN A 260 6.53 -22.57 6.68
CA ASN A 260 7.63 -23.20 7.42
C ASN A 260 7.24 -23.50 8.87
N VAL A 261 6.49 -22.61 9.54
CA VAL A 261 5.93 -22.87 10.89
C VAL A 261 4.94 -24.03 10.86
N ALA A 262 4.07 -24.09 9.85
CA ALA A 262 3.10 -25.19 9.70
C ALA A 262 3.76 -26.54 9.40
N LYS A 263 4.98 -26.58 8.89
CA LYS A 263 5.78 -27.79 8.64
C LYS A 263 6.59 -28.25 9.85
N LEU A 264 6.68 -27.45 10.92
CA LEU A 264 7.32 -27.89 12.16
C LEU A 264 6.45 -28.96 12.83
N PRO A 265 7.02 -30.11 13.25
CA PRO A 265 6.25 -31.13 13.96
C PRO A 265 5.68 -30.51 15.23
N ALA A 266 4.38 -30.74 15.48
CA ALA A 266 3.73 -30.36 16.73
C ALA A 266 4.62 -30.85 17.88
N GLY A 267 5.16 -29.89 18.66
CA GLY A 267 6.13 -30.17 19.70
C GLY A 267 5.59 -31.29 20.62
N GLY A 268 6.33 -32.39 20.66
CA GLY A 268 6.02 -33.46 21.53
C GLY A 268 6.03 -32.98 22.98
N GLU A 269 4.96 -33.28 23.66
CA GLU A 269 4.85 -33.18 25.10
C GLU A 269 6.08 -33.80 25.80
N ARG A 270 6.70 -33.00 26.67
CA ARG A 270 7.53 -33.52 27.75
C ARG A 270 7.03 -32.99 29.07
#